data_d2cb713664c164832050aeb897d0c755
#
_entry.id   d2cb713664c164832050aeb897d0c755
#
_cell.length_a   1.000
_cell.length_b   1.000
_cell.length_c   1.000
_cell.angle_alpha   90.00
_cell.angle_beta   90.00
_cell.angle_gamma   90.00
#
_symmetry.space_group_name_H-M   'P 1'
#
loop_
_entity.id
_entity.type
_entity.pdbx_description
1 polymer ?
#
loop_
_entity_poly.entity_id
_entity_poly.type
_entity_poly.pdbx_seq_one_letter_code
_entity_poly.pdbx_strand_id
1 'polypeptide(L)'
;FPTLNRIVATDDAKVAFRDCHAALLVGARPRGPGMERKDLLLANAQIFSAQGKALDAVADRNVRVLVVGNPANTNSLIAMKNAPSLDPKRFTAMVRLDHNRALSQLAEKTGTHVTDLRKVIIWGNHSATQYPDLHHATVAGKPALSLVDQAWYADTFIPVVQQRGAAIIKARG
;
A
#
# COMPACT_ATOMS: atom_id res chain seq x y z
N PHE A 1 -26.78 4.62 -5.35
CA PHE A 1 -26.25 4.22 -4.02
C PHE A 1 -27.24 4.63 -2.94
N PRO A 2 -28.20 3.75 -2.58
CA PRO A 2 -29.32 4.11 -1.69
C PRO A 2 -28.88 4.38 -0.23
N THR A 3 -27.68 3.94 0.14
CA THR A 3 -27.11 4.18 1.49
C THR A 3 -26.27 5.47 1.58
N LEU A 4 -26.09 6.17 0.46
CA LEU A 4 -25.30 7.40 0.41
C LEU A 4 -26.18 8.59 0.75
N ASN A 5 -25.85 9.28 1.86
CA ASN A 5 -26.61 10.45 2.29
C ASN A 5 -26.19 11.72 1.54
N ARG A 6 -24.88 11.94 1.34
CA ARG A 6 -24.36 13.18 0.74
C ARG A 6 -22.99 12.95 0.10
N ILE A 7 -22.73 13.71 -0.98
CA ILE A 7 -21.39 13.87 -1.58
C ILE A 7 -21.07 15.38 -1.54
N VAL A 8 -19.85 15.72 -1.13
CA VAL A 8 -19.28 17.07 -1.22
C VAL A 8 -18.00 16.97 -2.05
N ALA A 9 -17.97 17.62 -3.22
CA ALA A 9 -16.77 17.78 -4.01
C ALA A 9 -16.17 19.17 -3.72
N THR A 10 -14.87 19.21 -3.38
CA THR A 10 -14.16 20.46 -3.03
C THR A 10 -12.67 20.29 -3.29
N ASP A 11 -11.99 21.40 -3.55
CA ASP A 11 -10.54 21.53 -3.61
C ASP A 11 -9.93 22.04 -2.30
N ASP A 12 -10.76 22.45 -1.33
CA ASP A 12 -10.32 22.80 0.02
C ASP A 12 -10.18 21.55 0.90
N ALA A 13 -8.96 21.20 1.25
CA ALA A 13 -8.65 20.04 2.09
C ALA A 13 -9.29 20.14 3.50
N LYS A 14 -9.48 21.33 4.06
CA LYS A 14 -10.13 21.50 5.36
C LYS A 14 -11.63 21.26 5.29
N VAL A 15 -12.25 21.59 4.17
CA VAL A 15 -13.66 21.24 3.92
C VAL A 15 -13.81 19.73 3.69
N ALA A 16 -12.90 19.14 2.89
CA ALA A 16 -12.92 17.71 2.57
C ALA A 16 -12.74 16.83 3.81
N PHE A 17 -11.83 17.20 4.72
CA PHE A 17 -11.49 16.38 5.89
C PHE A 17 -12.25 16.74 7.17
N ARG A 18 -13.14 17.73 7.13
CA ARG A 18 -13.90 18.14 8.31
C ARG A 18 -14.68 16.97 8.92
N ASP A 19 -14.37 16.68 10.19
CA ASP A 19 -15.01 15.61 10.99
C ASP A 19 -14.98 14.21 10.33
N CYS A 20 -14.06 13.98 9.37
CA CYS A 20 -13.98 12.68 8.71
C CYS A 20 -13.44 11.59 9.65
N HIS A 21 -14.04 10.39 9.58
CA HIS A 21 -13.62 9.21 10.33
C HIS A 21 -12.67 8.30 9.53
N ALA A 22 -12.64 8.46 8.20
CA ALA A 22 -11.72 7.76 7.31
C ALA A 22 -11.27 8.68 6.18
N ALA A 23 -9.98 8.69 5.89
CA ALA A 23 -9.37 9.45 4.82
C ALA A 23 -8.56 8.53 3.90
N LEU A 24 -8.85 8.57 2.60
CA LEU A 24 -8.12 7.85 1.56
C LEU A 24 -7.30 8.86 0.75
N LEU A 25 -5.98 8.90 0.95
CA LEU A 25 -5.06 9.80 0.25
C LEU A 25 -4.53 9.13 -1.01
N VAL A 26 -5.30 9.19 -2.09
CA VAL A 26 -5.03 8.47 -3.35
C VAL A 26 -4.17 9.30 -4.30
N GLY A 27 -4.42 10.61 -4.39
CA GLY A 27 -3.74 11.52 -5.31
C GLY A 27 -2.27 11.68 -4.96
N ALA A 28 -1.41 11.49 -5.97
CA ALA A 28 0.02 11.78 -5.89
C ALA A 28 0.51 12.23 -7.27
N ARG A 29 1.60 12.99 -7.31
CA ARG A 29 2.22 13.37 -8.59
C ARG A 29 2.91 12.14 -9.18
N PRO A 30 2.55 11.69 -10.40
CA PRO A 30 3.23 10.59 -11.06
C PRO A 30 4.62 11.03 -11.53
N ARG A 31 5.52 10.08 -11.72
CA ARG A 31 6.84 10.34 -12.29
C ARG A 31 6.69 10.64 -13.79
N GLY A 32 7.06 11.85 -14.21
CA GLY A 32 7.12 12.22 -15.62
C GLY A 32 8.46 11.82 -16.28
N PRO A 33 8.51 11.78 -17.62
CA PRO A 33 9.76 11.60 -18.35
C PRO A 33 10.78 12.67 -17.95
N GLY A 34 12.03 12.25 -17.67
CA GLY A 34 13.11 13.18 -17.29
C GLY A 34 13.06 13.73 -15.86
N MET A 35 12.03 13.41 -15.09
CA MET A 35 11.92 13.88 -13.72
C MET A 35 12.86 13.10 -12.79
N GLU A 36 13.70 13.82 -12.04
CA GLU A 36 14.57 13.22 -11.04
C GLU A 36 13.75 12.71 -9.84
N ARG A 37 14.28 11.70 -9.17
CA ARG A 37 13.63 11.13 -7.97
C ARG A 37 13.45 12.16 -6.86
N LYS A 38 14.39 13.09 -6.73
CA LYS A 38 14.35 14.17 -5.74
C LYS A 38 13.18 15.12 -5.99
N ASP A 39 12.96 15.52 -7.25
CA ASP A 39 11.89 16.46 -7.60
C ASP A 39 10.51 15.84 -7.38
N LEU A 40 10.37 14.55 -7.73
CA LEU A 40 9.16 13.79 -7.46
C LEU A 40 8.86 13.72 -5.97
N LEU A 41 9.88 13.45 -5.13
CA LEU A 41 9.74 13.40 -3.67
C LEU A 41 9.34 14.76 -3.11
N LEU A 42 9.95 15.86 -3.57
CA LEU A 42 9.62 17.21 -3.12
C LEU A 42 8.17 17.61 -3.48
N ALA A 43 7.74 17.33 -4.71
CA ALA A 43 6.38 17.62 -5.15
C ALA A 43 5.33 16.86 -4.35
N ASN A 44 5.56 15.56 -4.11
CA ASN A 44 4.68 14.76 -3.27
C ASN A 44 4.74 15.19 -1.80
N ALA A 45 5.90 15.58 -1.29
CA ALA A 45 6.05 16.08 0.09
C ALA A 45 5.17 17.30 0.35
N GLN A 46 5.07 18.22 -0.60
CA GLN A 46 4.18 19.38 -0.49
C GLN A 46 2.71 18.97 -0.40
N ILE A 47 2.26 18.05 -1.26
CA ILE A 47 0.89 17.53 -1.27
C ILE A 47 0.55 16.90 0.09
N PHE A 48 1.34 15.93 0.52
CA PHE A 48 1.05 15.16 1.74
C PHE A 48 1.30 15.94 3.03
N SER A 49 2.18 16.94 3.02
CA SER A 49 2.33 17.91 4.12
C SER A 49 1.07 18.76 4.29
N ALA A 50 0.53 19.29 3.18
CA ALA A 50 -0.71 20.09 3.23
C ALA A 50 -1.90 19.26 3.70
N GLN A 51 -2.05 18.02 3.20
CA GLN A 51 -3.10 17.09 3.62
C GLN A 51 -2.96 16.69 5.10
N GLY A 52 -1.74 16.40 5.57
CA GLY A 52 -1.48 16.09 6.97
C GLY A 52 -1.89 17.24 7.90
N LYS A 53 -1.51 18.47 7.57
CA LYS A 53 -1.91 19.68 8.33
C LYS A 53 -3.42 19.89 8.34
N ALA A 54 -4.09 19.64 7.22
CA ALA A 54 -5.54 19.77 7.15
C ALA A 54 -6.24 18.70 8.00
N LEU A 55 -5.81 17.45 7.94
CA LEU A 55 -6.30 16.36 8.80
C LEU A 55 -6.13 16.69 10.28
N ASP A 56 -4.94 17.17 10.66
CA ASP A 56 -4.65 17.55 12.05
C ASP A 56 -5.60 18.65 12.57
N ALA A 57 -5.93 19.60 11.71
CA ALA A 57 -6.75 20.76 12.06
C ALA A 57 -8.24 20.44 12.19
N VAL A 58 -8.80 19.55 11.37
CA VAL A 58 -10.26 19.44 11.22
C VAL A 58 -10.83 18.03 11.22
N ALA A 59 -10.01 16.98 11.14
CA ALA A 59 -10.51 15.61 11.14
C ALA A 59 -10.93 15.14 12.55
N ASP A 60 -11.76 14.10 12.61
CA ASP A 60 -12.02 13.40 13.86
C ASP A 60 -10.72 12.87 14.48
N ARG A 61 -10.57 12.93 15.80
CA ARG A 61 -9.35 12.50 16.50
C ARG A 61 -9.06 10.99 16.32
N ASN A 62 -10.07 10.20 15.98
CA ASN A 62 -9.96 8.78 15.70
C ASN A 62 -9.93 8.46 14.21
N VAL A 63 -9.72 9.45 13.34
CA VAL A 63 -9.64 9.26 11.90
C VAL A 63 -8.65 8.15 11.52
N ARG A 64 -9.04 7.30 10.59
CA ARG A 64 -8.16 6.27 9.99
C ARG A 64 -7.69 6.78 8.63
N VAL A 65 -6.38 6.93 8.49
CA VAL A 65 -5.78 7.46 7.25
C VAL A 65 -5.10 6.32 6.49
N LEU A 66 -5.51 6.10 5.25
CA LEU A 66 -4.87 5.19 4.31
C LEU A 66 -4.24 5.98 3.17
N VAL A 67 -2.91 5.93 3.08
CA VAL A 67 -2.16 6.54 1.99
C VAL A 67 -1.96 5.53 0.88
N VAL A 68 -2.46 5.84 -0.31
CA VAL A 68 -2.40 5.01 -1.52
C VAL A 68 -1.42 5.60 -2.53
N GLY A 69 -1.35 6.93 -2.59
CA GLY A 69 -0.47 7.65 -3.53
C GLY A 69 1.01 7.30 -3.34
N ASN A 70 1.67 6.89 -4.43
CA ASN A 70 3.07 6.47 -4.40
C ASN A 70 4.06 7.66 -4.39
N PRO A 71 5.18 7.52 -3.66
CA PRO A 71 5.63 6.38 -2.83
C PRO A 71 4.88 6.33 -1.47
N ALA A 72 4.00 5.34 -1.33
CA ALA A 72 2.99 5.31 -0.27
C ALA A 72 3.58 5.37 1.16
N ASN A 73 4.66 4.63 1.44
CA ASN A 73 5.30 4.63 2.76
C ASN A 73 5.89 6.00 3.11
N THR A 74 6.58 6.63 2.16
CA THR A 74 7.19 7.96 2.36
C THR A 74 6.10 9.02 2.54
N ASN A 75 5.08 8.99 1.69
CA ASN A 75 3.96 9.94 1.74
C ASN A 75 3.15 9.80 3.04
N SER A 76 2.95 8.56 3.52
CA SER A 76 2.32 8.30 4.82
C SER A 76 3.13 8.88 5.98
N LEU A 77 4.45 8.71 5.96
CA LEU A 77 5.34 9.30 6.97
C LEU A 77 5.27 10.83 6.96
N ILE A 78 5.25 11.46 5.77
CA ILE A 78 5.15 12.91 5.63
C ILE A 78 3.81 13.41 6.17
N ALA A 79 2.69 12.80 5.77
CA ALA A 79 1.37 13.17 6.27
C ALA A 79 1.30 13.05 7.80
N MET A 80 1.75 11.93 8.36
CA MET A 80 1.79 11.66 9.79
C MET A 80 2.62 12.71 10.56
N LYS A 81 3.82 13.05 10.06
CA LYS A 81 4.69 14.07 10.69
C LYS A 81 4.11 15.49 10.65
N ASN A 82 3.19 15.75 9.72
CA ASN A 82 2.49 17.03 9.61
C ASN A 82 1.10 17.03 10.30
N ALA A 83 0.79 15.96 11.04
CA ALA A 83 -0.42 15.84 11.86
C ALA A 83 -0.06 15.46 13.30
N PRO A 84 0.64 16.36 14.04
CA PRO A 84 1.24 16.02 15.34
C PRO A 84 0.22 15.74 16.46
N SER A 85 -1.01 16.21 16.36
CA SER A 85 -2.07 15.94 17.34
C SER A 85 -2.88 14.67 17.07
N LEU A 86 -2.64 13.97 15.95
CA LEU A 86 -3.24 12.68 15.66
C LEU A 86 -2.29 11.53 16.10
N ASP A 87 -2.87 10.43 16.60
CA ASP A 87 -2.09 9.24 16.94
C ASP A 87 -1.39 8.70 15.67
N PRO A 88 -0.05 8.55 15.67
CA PRO A 88 0.71 7.98 14.55
C PRO A 88 0.18 6.63 14.06
N LYS A 89 -0.41 5.81 14.93
CA LYS A 89 -1.00 4.50 14.59
C LYS A 89 -2.24 4.60 13.68
N ARG A 90 -2.77 5.81 13.49
CA ARG A 90 -3.90 6.07 12.59
C ARG A 90 -3.48 6.13 11.12
N PHE A 91 -2.18 6.31 10.85
CA PHE A 91 -1.63 6.41 9.50
C PHE A 91 -1.13 5.06 9.00
N THR A 92 -1.63 4.65 7.85
CA THR A 92 -1.26 3.41 7.18
C THR A 92 -0.95 3.67 5.70
N ALA A 93 -0.05 2.87 5.14
CA ALA A 93 0.28 2.89 3.71
C ALA A 93 -0.23 1.62 3.03
N MET A 94 -0.81 1.76 1.84
CA MET A 94 -1.37 0.64 1.11
C MET A 94 -0.29 -0.12 0.33
N VAL A 95 0.21 -1.20 0.90
CA VAL A 95 1.14 -2.15 0.27
C VAL A 95 0.56 -3.56 0.19
N ARG A 96 -0.74 -3.69 0.41
CA ARG A 96 -1.46 -4.97 0.51
C ARG A 96 -1.51 -5.75 -0.79
N LEU A 97 -1.42 -5.09 -1.94
CA LEU A 97 -1.51 -5.75 -3.24
C LEU A 97 -0.40 -6.77 -3.46
N ASP A 98 0.84 -6.43 -3.10
CA ASP A 98 1.97 -7.36 -3.24
C ASP A 98 1.80 -8.60 -2.36
N HIS A 99 1.33 -8.40 -1.13
CA HIS A 99 1.02 -9.50 -0.23
C HIS A 99 -0.10 -10.41 -0.77
N ASN A 100 -1.17 -9.83 -1.30
CA ASN A 100 -2.27 -10.60 -1.90
C ASN A 100 -1.81 -11.39 -3.14
N ARG A 101 -0.90 -10.82 -3.95
CA ARG A 101 -0.29 -11.51 -5.09
C ARG A 101 0.55 -12.71 -4.64
N ALA A 102 1.35 -12.54 -3.57
CA ALA A 102 2.12 -13.63 -3.00
C ALA A 102 1.22 -14.75 -2.46
N LEU A 103 0.15 -14.39 -1.73
CA LEU A 103 -0.84 -15.37 -1.25
C LEU A 103 -1.48 -16.13 -2.42
N SER A 104 -1.89 -15.44 -3.48
CA SER A 104 -2.52 -16.05 -4.66
C SER A 104 -1.59 -17.05 -5.35
N GLN A 105 -0.32 -16.67 -5.57
CA GLN A 105 0.66 -17.56 -6.21
C GLN A 105 0.96 -18.81 -5.38
N LEU A 106 1.07 -18.67 -4.06
CA LEU A 106 1.29 -19.79 -3.15
C LEU A 106 0.07 -20.72 -3.09
N ALA A 107 -1.14 -20.15 -3.02
CA ALA A 107 -2.40 -20.90 -3.02
C ALA A 107 -2.55 -21.73 -4.29
N GLU A 108 -2.29 -21.13 -5.46
CA GLU A 108 -2.31 -21.80 -6.77
C GLU A 108 -1.31 -22.95 -6.84
N LYS A 109 -0.05 -22.70 -6.43
CA LYS A 109 1.02 -23.73 -6.44
C LYS A 109 0.70 -24.92 -5.54
N THR A 110 0.08 -24.68 -4.39
CA THR A 110 -0.21 -25.72 -3.39
C THR A 110 -1.61 -26.33 -3.51
N GLY A 111 -2.45 -25.81 -4.43
CA GLY A 111 -3.84 -26.25 -4.60
C GLY A 111 -4.73 -25.98 -3.38
N THR A 112 -4.41 -24.95 -2.58
CA THR A 112 -5.13 -24.62 -1.35
C THR A 112 -5.85 -23.27 -1.46
N HIS A 113 -6.78 -22.99 -0.52
CA HIS A 113 -7.43 -21.70 -0.46
C HIS A 113 -6.56 -20.68 0.28
N VAL A 114 -6.64 -19.40 -0.10
CA VAL A 114 -5.83 -18.32 0.51
C VAL A 114 -6.07 -18.15 2.01
N THR A 115 -7.23 -18.57 2.53
CA THR A 115 -7.53 -18.54 3.96
C THR A 115 -6.75 -19.56 4.77
N ASP A 116 -6.13 -20.56 4.13
CA ASP A 116 -5.31 -21.56 4.80
C ASP A 116 -3.83 -21.17 4.89
N LEU A 117 -3.49 -20.03 4.28
CA LEU A 117 -2.14 -19.49 4.31
C LEU A 117 -1.95 -18.55 5.51
N ARG A 118 -0.82 -18.67 6.19
CA ARG A 118 -0.45 -17.82 7.32
C ARG A 118 1.00 -17.39 7.19
N LYS A 119 1.31 -16.22 7.78
CA LYS A 119 2.68 -15.71 7.95
C LYS A 119 3.49 -15.55 6.66
N VAL A 120 2.85 -15.34 5.52
CA VAL A 120 3.54 -14.86 4.31
C VAL A 120 3.89 -13.40 4.54
N ILE A 121 5.13 -13.01 4.31
CA ILE A 121 5.65 -11.67 4.58
C ILE A 121 6.25 -11.09 3.31
N ILE A 122 6.04 -9.80 3.08
CA ILE A 122 6.77 -9.03 2.06
C ILE A 122 7.71 -8.07 2.78
N TRP A 123 9.01 -8.25 2.54
CA TRP A 123 10.05 -7.38 3.07
C TRP A 123 10.46 -6.32 2.06
N GLY A 124 10.88 -5.16 2.55
CA GLY A 124 11.48 -4.10 1.74
C GLY A 124 10.48 -3.10 1.15
N ASN A 125 10.96 -2.33 0.18
CA ASN A 125 10.18 -1.28 -0.48
C ASN A 125 9.19 -1.89 -1.50
N HIS A 126 8.10 -1.16 -1.77
CA HIS A 126 7.23 -1.45 -2.91
C HIS A 126 7.96 -1.16 -4.24
N SER A 127 8.78 -2.11 -4.67
CA SER A 127 9.61 -2.05 -5.89
C SER A 127 10.00 -3.47 -6.32
N ALA A 128 10.69 -3.60 -7.45
CA ALA A 128 11.23 -4.89 -7.91
C ALA A 128 12.29 -5.52 -6.97
N THR A 129 12.67 -4.82 -5.89
CA THR A 129 13.59 -5.34 -4.86
C THR A 129 12.86 -5.85 -3.61
N GLN A 130 11.54 -5.81 -3.58
CA GLN A 130 10.76 -6.44 -2.51
C GLN A 130 11.04 -7.94 -2.44
N TYR A 131 11.01 -8.51 -1.25
CA TYR A 131 11.28 -9.93 -1.04
C TYR A 131 10.07 -10.63 -0.42
N PRO A 132 9.33 -11.43 -1.20
CA PRO A 132 8.26 -12.27 -0.68
C PRO A 132 8.84 -13.48 0.05
N ASP A 133 8.65 -13.53 1.37
CA ASP A 133 9.27 -14.50 2.27
C ASP A 133 8.28 -15.60 2.68
N LEU A 134 8.69 -16.86 2.46
CA LEU A 134 7.96 -18.06 2.83
C LEU A 134 8.61 -18.85 3.99
N HIS A 135 9.73 -18.39 4.56
CA HIS A 135 10.47 -19.18 5.57
C HIS A 135 9.65 -19.47 6.83
N HIS A 136 8.76 -18.54 7.20
CA HIS A 136 7.86 -18.73 8.33
C HIS A 136 6.41 -18.96 7.92
N ALA A 137 6.15 -19.03 6.60
CA ALA A 137 4.81 -19.24 6.08
C ALA A 137 4.32 -20.66 6.30
N THR A 138 3.03 -20.80 6.53
CA THR A 138 2.37 -22.10 6.59
C THR A 138 1.18 -22.18 5.64
N VAL A 139 0.94 -23.39 5.14
CA VAL A 139 -0.19 -23.78 4.29
C VAL A 139 -0.94 -24.88 5.02
N ALA A 140 -2.17 -24.63 5.46
CA ALA A 140 -2.96 -25.57 6.27
C ALA A 140 -2.15 -26.14 7.46
N GLY A 141 -1.37 -25.29 8.12
CA GLY A 141 -0.55 -25.64 9.28
C GLY A 141 0.81 -26.29 8.98
N LYS A 142 1.10 -26.65 7.73
CA LYS A 142 2.40 -27.23 7.33
C LYS A 142 3.36 -26.12 6.85
N PRO A 143 4.69 -26.20 7.07
CA PRO A 143 5.64 -25.24 6.54
C PRO A 143 5.53 -25.10 5.01
N ALA A 144 5.40 -23.87 4.51
CA ALA A 144 5.19 -23.64 3.08
C ALA A 144 6.33 -24.19 2.20
N LEU A 145 7.59 -24.01 2.64
CA LEU A 145 8.77 -24.49 1.91
C LEU A 145 8.89 -26.02 1.87
N SER A 146 8.15 -26.77 2.67
CA SER A 146 8.07 -28.22 2.54
C SER A 146 7.09 -28.70 1.47
N LEU A 147 6.27 -27.79 0.93
CA LEU A 147 5.22 -28.10 -0.05
C LEU A 147 5.54 -27.57 -1.46
N VAL A 148 6.62 -26.81 -1.60
CA VAL A 148 7.06 -26.24 -2.88
C VAL A 148 8.54 -26.57 -3.09
N ASP A 149 8.94 -26.70 -4.35
CA ASP A 149 10.35 -26.90 -4.66
C ASP A 149 11.14 -25.57 -4.61
N GLN A 150 12.42 -25.68 -4.28
CA GLN A 150 13.30 -24.52 -4.13
C GLN A 150 13.47 -23.75 -5.45
N ALA A 151 13.49 -24.43 -6.57
CA ALA A 151 13.60 -23.80 -7.88
C ALA A 151 12.36 -22.96 -8.19
N TRP A 152 11.15 -23.48 -7.93
CA TRP A 152 9.93 -22.70 -8.06
C TRP A 152 9.94 -21.46 -7.15
N TYR A 153 10.38 -21.63 -5.89
CA TYR A 153 10.43 -20.50 -4.95
C TYR A 153 11.36 -19.38 -5.45
N ALA A 154 12.58 -19.75 -5.85
CA ALA A 154 13.60 -18.77 -6.24
C ALA A 154 13.38 -18.21 -7.65
N ASP A 155 13.05 -19.08 -8.63
CA ASP A 155 13.08 -18.72 -10.05
C ASP A 155 11.70 -18.32 -10.60
N THR A 156 10.63 -18.63 -9.86
CA THR A 156 9.26 -18.30 -10.27
C THR A 156 8.56 -17.40 -9.28
N PHE A 157 8.37 -17.84 -8.04
CA PHE A 157 7.56 -17.13 -7.05
C PHE A 157 8.09 -15.72 -6.75
N ILE A 158 9.37 -15.62 -6.40
CA ILE A 158 9.98 -14.32 -6.06
C ILE A 158 9.91 -13.36 -7.25
N PRO A 159 10.39 -13.71 -8.47
CA PRO A 159 10.34 -12.80 -9.62
C PRO A 159 8.91 -12.42 -10.04
N VAL A 160 7.97 -13.33 -10.02
CA VAL A 160 6.56 -13.07 -10.38
C VAL A 160 5.94 -12.07 -9.43
N VAL A 161 6.12 -12.21 -8.12
CA VAL A 161 5.59 -11.27 -7.14
C VAL A 161 6.25 -9.90 -7.28
N GLN A 162 7.57 -9.85 -7.45
CA GLN A 162 8.34 -8.61 -7.63
C GLN A 162 7.92 -7.80 -8.86
N GLN A 163 7.64 -8.48 -9.98
CA GLN A 163 7.43 -7.84 -11.28
C GLN A 163 5.95 -7.72 -11.67
N ARG A 164 5.02 -8.24 -10.86
CA ARG A 164 3.61 -8.30 -11.23
C ARG A 164 3.01 -6.92 -11.55
N GLY A 165 3.39 -5.89 -10.82
CA GLY A 165 2.93 -4.52 -11.07
C GLY A 165 3.32 -4.03 -12.46
N ALA A 166 4.60 -4.20 -12.83
CA ALA A 166 5.11 -3.83 -14.16
C ALA A 166 4.45 -4.65 -15.28
N ALA A 167 4.23 -5.95 -15.06
CA ALA A 167 3.56 -6.82 -16.03
C ALA A 167 2.09 -6.38 -16.29
N ILE A 168 1.36 -5.98 -15.25
CA ILE A 168 -0.02 -5.47 -15.38
C ILE A 168 -0.04 -4.17 -16.16
N ILE A 169 0.85 -3.22 -15.85
CA ILE A 169 0.95 -1.95 -16.56
C ILE A 169 1.26 -2.20 -18.04
N LYS A 170 2.22 -3.08 -18.35
CA LYS A 170 2.57 -3.43 -19.73
C LYS A 170 1.40 -4.06 -20.50
N ALA A 171 0.56 -4.84 -19.84
CA ALA A 171 -0.56 -5.53 -20.48
C ALA A 171 -1.79 -4.63 -20.70
N ARG A 172 -1.96 -3.57 -19.90
CA ARG A 172 -3.14 -2.69 -19.95
C ARG A 172 -2.87 -1.31 -20.54
N GLY A 173 -1.64 -0.96 -20.77
CA GLY A 173 -1.22 0.37 -21.27
C GLY A 173 -0.99 1.35 -20.15
#